data_df9c9f6aac77927b3943b353f6283517
#
_entry.id   df9c9f6aac77927b3943b353f6283517
#
_cell.length_a   1.000
_cell.length_b   1.000
_cell.length_c   1.000
_cell.angle_alpha   90.00
_cell.angle_beta   90.00
_cell.angle_gamma   90.00
#
_symmetry.space_group_name_H-M   'P 1'
#
loop_
_entity.id
_entity.type
_entity.pdbx_description
1 polymer ?
#
loop_
_entity_poly.entity_id
_entity_poly.type
_entity_poly.pdbx_seq_one_letter_code
_entity_poly.pdbx_strand_id
1 'polypeptide(L)'
;MCGLNAKAQNDSLTLAYKLERCHKPINAQDILEFLEEKQFTKTQILNMGTYISYHGNDKCGNELMNLCIAKHDSITAGDWHAYSVQNTKHGNYAEAIQALEKSLAINAKEVEGYYGWVLLYYYRDYKKSLKHLNHYDELTPQDVDAPVGENIHFLKGLCYYQLSQYQNAIKEFELNEKFEVSHFGQKNCNTYIYFYIARCFEKLNDLKKAETYYKKSIKQTKFPVEANFYLGLLYKQLNKNDLSKKYLEKSLKDIKLGYKQQDIYIELFDEVYKSQIEEALNSN
;
A
#
# COMPACT_ATOMS: atom_id res chain seq x y z
N MET A 1 21.79 8.72 24.59
CA MET A 1 20.33 8.63 24.72
C MET A 1 19.70 7.45 23.96
N CYS A 2 20.36 6.81 22.99
CA CYS A 2 19.80 5.64 22.27
C CYS A 2 19.66 4.34 23.10
N GLY A 3 20.39 4.17 24.19
CA GLY A 3 20.36 2.90 24.95
C GLY A 3 19.14 2.73 25.87
N LEU A 4 18.55 3.83 26.35
CA LEU A 4 17.36 3.78 27.22
C LEU A 4 16.07 3.44 26.43
N ASN A 5 15.97 3.91 25.19
CA ASN A 5 14.81 3.60 24.34
C ASN A 5 14.76 2.14 23.89
N ALA A 6 15.92 1.52 23.59
CA ALA A 6 15.99 0.11 23.20
C ALA A 6 15.63 -0.83 24.37
N LYS A 7 15.99 -0.47 25.60
CA LYS A 7 15.64 -1.25 26.80
C LYS A 7 14.14 -1.15 27.11
N ALA A 8 13.55 0.05 27.06
CA ALA A 8 12.13 0.24 27.27
C ALA A 8 11.28 -0.45 26.18
N GLN A 9 11.74 -0.46 24.95
CA GLN A 9 11.08 -1.13 23.83
C GLN A 9 11.17 -2.69 23.98
N ASN A 10 12.29 -3.21 24.44
CA ASN A 10 12.45 -4.63 24.77
C ASN A 10 11.61 -5.04 25.99
N ASP A 11 11.51 -4.19 27.01
CA ASP A 11 10.70 -4.46 28.20
C ASP A 11 9.20 -4.44 27.86
N SER A 12 8.77 -3.57 26.96
CA SER A 12 7.38 -3.52 26.46
C SER A 12 7.02 -4.74 25.62
N LEU A 13 7.91 -5.19 24.73
CA LEU A 13 7.75 -6.41 23.94
C LEU A 13 7.73 -7.66 24.83
N THR A 14 8.59 -7.71 25.85
CA THR A 14 8.64 -8.82 26.82
C THR A 14 7.36 -8.87 27.67
N LEU A 15 6.79 -7.71 28.01
CA LEU A 15 5.54 -7.62 28.74
C LEU A 15 4.36 -8.09 27.88
N ALA A 16 4.24 -7.61 26.64
CA ALA A 16 3.21 -8.04 25.71
C ALA A 16 3.25 -9.56 25.52
N TYR A 17 4.44 -10.14 25.34
CA TYR A 17 4.65 -11.58 25.25
C TYR A 17 4.23 -12.35 26.53
N LYS A 18 4.45 -11.77 27.71
CA LYS A 18 4.01 -12.35 28.98
C LYS A 18 2.48 -12.26 29.14
N LEU A 19 1.87 -11.15 28.72
CA LEU A 19 0.44 -10.95 28.76
C LEU A 19 -0.31 -11.91 27.83
N GLU A 20 0.20 -12.18 26.64
CA GLU A 20 -0.33 -13.19 25.71
C GLU A 20 -0.32 -14.61 26.31
N ARG A 21 0.72 -14.97 27.07
CA ARG A 21 0.86 -16.32 27.65
C ARG A 21 0.05 -16.54 28.93
N CYS A 22 -0.40 -15.49 29.58
CA CYS A 22 -1.09 -15.61 30.88
C CYS A 22 -2.58 -15.91 30.77
N HIS A 23 -3.14 -16.46 29.73
CA HIS A 23 -4.51 -17.00 29.56
C HIS A 23 -5.64 -16.39 30.44
N LYS A 24 -5.41 -15.23 31.07
CA LYS A 24 -6.42 -14.47 31.80
C LYS A 24 -7.04 -13.47 30.83
N PRO A 25 -8.34 -13.22 30.91
CA PRO A 25 -8.94 -12.11 30.18
C PRO A 25 -8.38 -10.80 30.74
N ILE A 26 -7.33 -10.30 30.12
CA ILE A 26 -6.75 -9.01 30.46
C ILE A 26 -7.53 -8.00 29.61
N ASN A 27 -8.22 -7.07 30.26
CA ASN A 27 -8.89 -5.99 29.56
C ASN A 27 -7.93 -4.82 29.33
N ALA A 28 -8.26 -3.96 28.39
CA ALA A 28 -7.41 -2.84 27.99
C ALA A 28 -7.21 -1.82 29.12
N GLN A 29 -8.19 -1.66 30.00
CA GLN A 29 -8.12 -0.74 31.16
C GLN A 29 -7.04 -1.19 32.14
N ASP A 30 -7.00 -2.47 32.50
CA ASP A 30 -5.98 -3.02 33.43
C ASP A 30 -4.57 -2.87 32.84
N ILE A 31 -4.44 -3.05 31.51
CA ILE A 31 -3.15 -2.86 30.80
C ILE A 31 -2.73 -1.38 30.86
N LEU A 32 -3.66 -0.45 30.58
CA LEU A 32 -3.38 0.96 30.62
C LEU A 32 -2.88 1.39 32.00
N GLU A 33 -3.62 1.02 33.06
CA GLU A 33 -3.27 1.35 34.45
C GLU A 33 -1.88 0.79 34.82
N PHE A 34 -1.60 -0.45 34.46
CA PHE A 34 -0.28 -1.06 34.70
C PHE A 34 0.85 -0.32 33.96
N LEU A 35 0.65 0.03 32.70
CA LEU A 35 1.67 0.72 31.90
C LEU A 35 1.92 2.13 32.45
N GLU A 36 0.89 2.84 32.87
CA GLU A 36 1.02 4.16 33.50
C GLU A 36 1.70 4.09 34.87
N GLU A 37 1.36 3.11 35.70
CA GLU A 37 2.05 2.86 36.98
C GLU A 37 3.55 2.62 36.76
N LYS A 38 3.91 1.96 35.65
CA LYS A 38 5.31 1.74 35.24
C LYS A 38 5.92 2.93 34.49
N GLN A 39 5.24 4.06 34.42
CA GLN A 39 5.68 5.32 33.79
C GLN A 39 5.97 5.19 32.28
N PHE A 40 5.24 4.32 31.57
CA PHE A 40 5.29 4.28 30.11
C PHE A 40 4.71 5.57 29.53
N THR A 41 5.38 6.10 28.50
CA THR A 41 4.86 7.26 27.77
C THR A 41 3.64 6.87 26.93
N LYS A 42 2.78 7.83 26.62
CA LYS A 42 1.61 7.61 25.74
C LYS A 42 1.99 6.96 24.41
N THR A 43 3.08 7.38 23.77
CA THR A 43 3.57 6.78 22.53
C THR A 43 3.96 5.31 22.72
N GLN A 44 4.56 4.96 23.84
CA GLN A 44 4.87 3.57 24.17
C GLN A 44 3.59 2.76 24.43
N ILE A 45 2.56 3.35 25.04
CA ILE A 45 1.25 2.71 25.26
C ILE A 45 0.53 2.50 23.93
N LEU A 46 0.52 3.48 23.02
CA LEU A 46 -0.05 3.34 21.68
C LEU A 46 0.67 2.25 20.87
N ASN A 47 2.01 2.19 20.93
CA ASN A 47 2.80 1.14 20.31
C ASN A 47 2.48 -0.25 20.90
N MET A 48 2.20 -0.33 22.20
CA MET A 48 1.76 -1.56 22.85
C MET A 48 0.37 -2.00 22.35
N GLY A 49 -0.58 -1.07 22.22
CA GLY A 49 -1.90 -1.34 21.63
C GLY A 49 -1.77 -1.89 20.21
N THR A 50 -0.91 -1.27 19.39
CA THR A 50 -0.55 -1.75 18.06
C THR A 50 0.00 -3.18 18.08
N TYR A 51 0.96 -3.46 18.98
CA TYR A 51 1.55 -4.78 19.13
C TYR A 51 0.51 -5.85 19.50
N ILE A 52 -0.34 -5.55 20.48
CA ILE A 52 -1.40 -6.46 20.94
C ILE A 52 -2.39 -6.78 19.81
N SER A 53 -2.76 -5.75 19.02
CA SER A 53 -3.61 -5.93 17.84
C SER A 53 -2.98 -6.88 16.82
N TYR A 54 -1.70 -6.70 16.49
CA TYR A 54 -1.00 -7.55 15.53
C TYR A 54 -0.85 -9.00 15.96
N HIS A 55 -0.83 -9.27 17.27
CA HIS A 55 -0.62 -10.61 17.81
C HIS A 55 -1.91 -11.33 18.20
N GLY A 56 -3.03 -10.92 17.63
CA GLY A 56 -4.29 -11.67 17.63
C GLY A 56 -5.31 -11.23 18.68
N ASN A 57 -5.10 -10.09 19.34
CA ASN A 57 -6.13 -9.51 20.21
C ASN A 57 -6.50 -8.08 19.77
N ASP A 58 -7.04 -7.97 18.56
CA ASP A 58 -7.43 -6.72 17.92
C ASP A 58 -8.31 -5.85 18.80
N LYS A 59 -9.30 -6.45 19.44
CA LYS A 59 -10.24 -5.74 20.30
C LYS A 59 -9.52 -5.08 21.47
N CYS A 60 -8.69 -5.81 22.17
CA CYS A 60 -7.96 -5.31 23.33
C CYS A 60 -6.94 -4.24 22.93
N GLY A 61 -6.21 -4.45 21.84
CA GLY A 61 -5.24 -3.48 21.35
C GLY A 61 -5.88 -2.17 20.92
N ASN A 62 -6.99 -2.22 20.17
CA ASN A 62 -7.74 -1.03 19.78
C ASN A 62 -8.35 -0.30 20.98
N GLU A 63 -8.90 -1.02 21.93
CA GLU A 63 -9.47 -0.43 23.16
C GLU A 63 -8.38 0.25 23.99
N LEU A 64 -7.20 -0.35 24.13
CA LEU A 64 -6.06 0.27 24.82
C LEU A 64 -5.64 1.59 24.15
N MET A 65 -5.56 1.62 22.82
CA MET A 65 -5.25 2.85 22.09
C MET A 65 -6.32 3.92 22.28
N ASN A 66 -7.60 3.55 22.23
CA ASN A 66 -8.72 4.46 22.46
C ASN A 66 -8.67 5.08 23.87
N LEU A 67 -8.46 4.25 24.90
CA LEU A 67 -8.34 4.71 26.29
C LEU A 67 -7.15 5.64 26.47
N CYS A 68 -5.99 5.30 25.88
CA CYS A 68 -4.80 6.15 25.92
C CYS A 68 -5.06 7.52 25.28
N ILE A 69 -5.69 7.56 24.10
CA ILE A 69 -6.02 8.80 23.39
C ILE A 69 -7.05 9.63 24.17
N ALA A 70 -8.07 9.00 24.76
CA ALA A 70 -9.09 9.70 25.53
C ALA A 70 -8.54 10.34 26.81
N LYS A 71 -7.48 9.76 27.38
CA LYS A 71 -6.92 10.19 28.65
C LYS A 71 -5.86 11.31 28.49
N HIS A 72 -5.23 11.43 27.33
CA HIS A 72 -4.11 12.34 27.10
C HIS A 72 -4.48 13.52 26.20
N ASP A 73 -4.34 14.75 26.69
CA ASP A 73 -4.71 15.98 25.97
C ASP A 73 -3.71 16.37 24.86
N SER A 74 -2.47 15.88 24.91
CA SER A 74 -1.39 16.29 24.00
C SER A 74 -0.94 15.13 23.11
N ILE A 75 -1.77 14.71 22.17
CA ILE A 75 -1.44 13.69 21.18
C ILE A 75 -0.66 14.34 20.03
N THR A 76 0.50 13.74 19.66
CA THR A 76 1.33 14.24 18.57
C THR A 76 0.79 13.81 17.18
N ALA A 77 1.31 14.43 16.12
CA ALA A 77 0.99 14.00 14.74
C ALA A 77 1.32 12.51 14.52
N GLY A 78 2.50 12.06 14.97
CA GLY A 78 2.91 10.66 14.88
C GLY A 78 2.03 9.70 15.66
N ASP A 79 1.53 10.10 16.83
CA ASP A 79 0.59 9.27 17.61
C ASP A 79 -0.75 9.12 16.88
N TRP A 80 -1.30 10.20 16.31
CA TRP A 80 -2.51 10.15 15.49
C TRP A 80 -2.31 9.32 14.22
N HIS A 81 -1.15 9.46 13.57
CA HIS A 81 -0.77 8.64 12.43
C HIS A 81 -0.76 7.15 12.80
N ALA A 82 -0.03 6.77 13.86
CA ALA A 82 0.04 5.38 14.33
C ALA A 82 -1.36 4.81 14.63
N TYR A 83 -2.21 5.58 15.30
CA TYR A 83 -3.61 5.20 15.57
C TYR A 83 -4.42 5.01 14.26
N SER A 84 -4.22 5.89 13.27
CA SER A 84 -4.90 5.77 11.97
C SER A 84 -4.51 4.49 11.22
N VAL A 85 -3.24 4.09 11.28
CA VAL A 85 -2.75 2.86 10.63
C VAL A 85 -3.48 1.63 11.14
N GLN A 86 -3.65 1.52 12.45
CA GLN A 86 -4.35 0.37 13.05
C GLN A 86 -5.82 0.36 12.67
N ASN A 87 -6.49 1.52 12.77
CA ASN A 87 -7.91 1.62 12.38
C ASN A 87 -8.13 1.30 10.90
N THR A 88 -7.21 1.74 10.01
CA THR A 88 -7.25 1.39 8.59
C THR A 88 -7.18 -0.12 8.37
N LYS A 89 -6.22 -0.80 9.03
CA LYS A 89 -6.03 -2.25 8.88
C LYS A 89 -7.18 -3.09 9.44
N HIS A 90 -7.90 -2.58 10.43
CA HIS A 90 -9.04 -3.26 11.04
C HIS A 90 -10.39 -2.86 10.42
N GLY A 91 -10.39 -2.01 9.40
CA GLY A 91 -11.62 -1.58 8.72
C GLY A 91 -12.40 -0.49 9.44
N ASN A 92 -11.85 0.11 10.51
CA ASN A 92 -12.43 1.25 11.23
C ASN A 92 -12.14 2.56 10.46
N TYR A 93 -12.66 2.65 9.25
CA TYR A 93 -12.25 3.70 8.30
C TYR A 93 -12.65 5.11 8.73
N ALA A 94 -13.77 5.28 9.44
CA ALA A 94 -14.20 6.58 9.93
C ALA A 94 -13.22 7.15 10.97
N GLU A 95 -12.81 6.33 11.92
CA GLU A 95 -11.84 6.66 12.97
C GLU A 95 -10.45 6.90 12.36
N ALA A 96 -10.07 6.11 11.37
CA ALA A 96 -8.80 6.28 10.67
C ALA A 96 -8.70 7.64 9.97
N ILE A 97 -9.73 8.05 9.24
CA ILE A 97 -9.77 9.38 8.58
C ILE A 97 -9.73 10.51 9.60
N GLN A 98 -10.52 10.44 10.66
CA GLN A 98 -10.50 11.47 11.72
C GLN A 98 -9.11 11.61 12.34
N ALA A 99 -8.43 10.49 12.58
CA ALA A 99 -7.07 10.50 13.10
C ALA A 99 -6.07 11.11 12.12
N LEU A 100 -6.18 10.78 10.82
CA LEU A 100 -5.35 11.37 9.76
C LEU A 100 -5.56 12.89 9.67
N GLU A 101 -6.81 13.36 9.75
CA GLU A 101 -7.12 14.81 9.73
C GLU A 101 -6.55 15.52 10.94
N LYS A 102 -6.58 14.92 12.15
CA LYS A 102 -5.94 15.45 13.34
C LYS A 102 -4.41 15.49 13.21
N SER A 103 -3.81 14.42 12.71
CA SER A 103 -2.38 14.34 12.43
C SER A 103 -1.94 15.44 11.45
N LEU A 104 -2.70 15.58 10.35
CA LEU A 104 -2.48 16.59 9.31
C LEU A 104 -2.52 18.03 9.86
N ALA A 105 -3.47 18.32 10.74
CA ALA A 105 -3.62 19.63 11.38
C ALA A 105 -2.42 20.00 12.30
N ILE A 106 -1.72 19.00 12.83
CA ILE A 106 -0.55 19.19 13.68
C ILE A 106 0.74 19.29 12.85
N ASN A 107 0.95 18.36 11.91
CA ASN A 107 2.15 18.32 11.06
C ASN A 107 1.85 17.61 9.72
N ALA A 108 1.55 18.41 8.68
CA ALA A 108 1.24 17.90 7.35
C ALA A 108 2.36 17.05 6.75
N LYS A 109 3.62 17.48 6.90
CA LYS A 109 4.79 16.78 6.34
C LYS A 109 4.92 15.34 6.83
N GLU A 110 4.46 15.04 8.04
CA GLU A 110 4.58 13.71 8.63
C GLU A 110 3.57 12.70 8.10
N VAL A 111 2.40 13.17 7.61
CA VAL A 111 1.27 12.28 7.31
C VAL A 111 0.69 12.42 5.91
N GLU A 112 0.96 13.52 5.22
CA GLU A 112 0.32 13.85 3.94
C GLU A 112 0.50 12.75 2.89
N GLY A 113 1.71 12.23 2.76
CA GLY A 113 2.02 11.15 1.81
C GLY A 113 1.29 9.85 2.15
N TYR A 114 1.27 9.47 3.43
CA TYR A 114 0.52 8.30 3.89
C TYR A 114 -0.99 8.49 3.69
N TYR A 115 -1.52 9.67 3.96
CA TYR A 115 -2.93 9.96 3.75
C TYR A 115 -3.30 9.83 2.28
N GLY A 116 -2.48 10.36 1.36
CA GLY A 116 -2.66 10.17 -0.08
C GLY A 116 -2.67 8.69 -0.46
N TRP A 117 -1.76 7.89 0.06
CA TRP A 117 -1.67 6.45 -0.16
C TRP A 117 -2.92 5.71 0.33
N VAL A 118 -3.39 6.01 1.55
CA VAL A 118 -4.61 5.41 2.12
C VAL A 118 -5.85 5.75 1.28
N LEU A 119 -5.98 7.00 0.84
CA LEU A 119 -7.07 7.42 -0.03
C LEU A 119 -7.06 6.70 -1.38
N LEU A 120 -5.87 6.43 -1.94
CA LEU A 120 -5.73 5.69 -3.19
C LEU A 120 -6.20 4.25 -3.04
N TYR A 121 -5.67 3.52 -2.06
CA TYR A 121 -5.82 2.08 -1.99
C TYR A 121 -7.01 1.58 -1.16
N TYR A 122 -7.35 2.27 -0.07
CA TYR A 122 -8.45 1.83 0.80
C TYR A 122 -9.77 2.52 0.49
N TYR A 123 -9.74 3.85 0.31
CA TYR A 123 -10.97 4.62 0.09
C TYR A 123 -11.34 4.77 -1.37
N ARG A 124 -10.41 4.51 -2.29
CA ARG A 124 -10.60 4.70 -3.73
C ARG A 124 -11.02 6.13 -4.10
N ASP A 125 -10.69 7.11 -3.26
CA ASP A 125 -10.90 8.53 -3.54
C ASP A 125 -9.68 9.11 -4.27
N TYR A 126 -9.58 8.82 -5.56
CA TYR A 126 -8.43 9.16 -6.40
C TYR A 126 -8.19 10.66 -6.53
N LYS A 127 -9.26 11.48 -6.51
CA LYS A 127 -9.13 12.95 -6.58
C LYS A 127 -8.55 13.51 -5.29
N LYS A 128 -9.06 13.08 -4.15
CA LYS A 128 -8.56 13.49 -2.83
C LYS A 128 -7.14 12.97 -2.62
N SER A 129 -6.87 11.72 -3.00
CA SER A 129 -5.53 11.13 -2.98
C SER A 129 -4.52 11.97 -3.77
N LEU A 130 -4.83 12.30 -5.03
CA LEU A 130 -3.95 13.10 -5.88
C LEU A 130 -3.68 14.49 -5.28
N LYS A 131 -4.68 15.12 -4.64
CA LYS A 131 -4.49 16.40 -3.93
C LYS A 131 -3.47 16.27 -2.81
N HIS A 132 -3.59 15.25 -1.96
CA HIS A 132 -2.67 15.02 -0.84
C HIS A 132 -1.25 14.64 -1.33
N LEU A 133 -1.14 13.78 -2.34
CA LEU A 133 0.14 13.42 -2.93
C LEU A 133 0.85 14.62 -3.57
N ASN A 134 0.13 15.51 -4.26
CA ASN A 134 0.72 16.72 -4.82
C ASN A 134 1.19 17.69 -3.72
N HIS A 135 0.38 17.88 -2.67
CA HIS A 135 0.79 18.73 -1.55
C HIS A 135 2.01 18.16 -0.81
N TYR A 136 2.10 16.83 -0.67
CA TYR A 136 3.27 16.19 -0.09
C TYR A 136 4.54 16.44 -0.92
N ASP A 137 4.46 16.29 -2.24
CA ASP A 137 5.52 16.57 -3.19
C ASP A 137 5.99 18.07 -3.13
N GLU A 138 5.05 19.00 -2.91
CA GLU A 138 5.35 20.43 -2.70
C GLU A 138 6.08 20.72 -1.38
N LEU A 139 5.91 19.88 -0.34
CA LEU A 139 6.58 20.01 0.94
C LEU A 139 8.06 19.57 0.90
N THR A 140 8.43 18.78 -0.13
CA THR A 140 9.77 18.20 -0.29
C THR A 140 10.30 18.34 -1.73
N PRO A 141 10.36 19.55 -2.30
CA PRO A 141 10.54 19.79 -3.75
C PRO A 141 11.89 19.36 -4.32
N GLN A 142 12.84 18.96 -3.49
CA GLN A 142 14.18 18.53 -3.93
C GLN A 142 14.37 17.01 -3.89
N ASP A 143 13.42 16.31 -3.30
CA ASP A 143 13.48 14.87 -3.11
C ASP A 143 12.42 14.18 -4.00
N VAL A 144 12.70 12.97 -4.42
CA VAL A 144 11.66 12.10 -4.97
C VAL A 144 11.09 11.28 -3.82
N ASP A 145 9.93 11.70 -3.36
CA ASP A 145 9.28 11.08 -2.22
C ASP A 145 8.84 9.64 -2.48
N ALA A 146 8.90 8.84 -1.43
CA ALA A 146 8.42 7.46 -1.46
C ALA A 146 7.52 7.17 -0.25
N PRO A 147 6.33 7.77 -0.17
CA PRO A 147 5.41 7.50 0.92
C PRO A 147 5.07 6.01 0.98
N VAL A 148 5.17 5.43 2.19
CA VAL A 148 4.96 3.98 2.40
C VAL A 148 5.89 3.08 1.56
N GLY A 149 7.03 3.62 1.11
CA GLY A 149 8.00 2.88 0.29
C GLY A 149 7.68 2.82 -1.20
N GLU A 150 6.58 3.44 -1.65
CA GLU A 150 6.23 3.54 -3.07
C GLU A 150 6.58 4.93 -3.62
N ASN A 151 7.18 4.97 -4.80
CA ASN A 151 7.55 6.23 -5.44
C ASN A 151 6.31 7.10 -5.68
N ILE A 152 6.39 8.38 -5.33
CA ILE A 152 5.25 9.31 -5.43
C ILE A 152 4.70 9.45 -6.85
N HIS A 153 5.57 9.41 -7.87
CA HIS A 153 5.14 9.43 -9.27
C HIS A 153 4.36 8.17 -9.65
N PHE A 154 4.70 7.01 -9.06
CA PHE A 154 3.92 5.79 -9.26
C PHE A 154 2.50 5.93 -8.70
N LEU A 155 2.38 6.45 -7.48
CA LEU A 155 1.08 6.68 -6.82
C LEU A 155 0.23 7.70 -7.58
N LYS A 156 0.82 8.84 -8.01
CA LYS A 156 0.14 9.83 -8.84
C LYS A 156 -0.30 9.24 -10.19
N GLY A 157 0.57 8.43 -10.81
CA GLY A 157 0.27 7.71 -12.04
C GLY A 157 -0.95 6.80 -11.89
N LEU A 158 -1.05 6.05 -10.78
CA LEU A 158 -2.23 5.24 -10.46
C LEU A 158 -3.48 6.08 -10.24
N CYS A 159 -3.39 7.22 -9.55
CA CYS A 159 -4.51 8.13 -9.40
C CYS A 159 -5.03 8.62 -10.75
N TYR A 160 -4.14 9.09 -11.64
CA TYR A 160 -4.52 9.55 -12.98
C TYR A 160 -5.09 8.40 -13.83
N TYR A 161 -4.53 7.21 -13.72
CA TYR A 161 -5.04 6.02 -14.43
C TYR A 161 -6.50 5.72 -14.03
N GLN A 162 -6.78 5.70 -12.73
CA GLN A 162 -8.13 5.46 -12.21
C GLN A 162 -9.12 6.60 -12.55
N LEU A 163 -8.63 7.82 -12.70
CA LEU A 163 -9.41 8.97 -13.18
C LEU A 163 -9.58 9.01 -14.70
N SER A 164 -9.12 7.99 -15.43
CA SER A 164 -9.11 7.91 -16.90
C SER A 164 -8.31 9.02 -17.58
N GLN A 165 -7.39 9.65 -16.86
CA GLN A 165 -6.47 10.67 -17.38
C GLN A 165 -5.17 10.02 -17.87
N TYR A 166 -5.28 9.13 -18.84
CA TYR A 166 -4.22 8.20 -19.24
C TYR A 166 -2.93 8.89 -19.72
N GLN A 167 -3.00 10.05 -20.38
CA GLN A 167 -1.81 10.80 -20.78
C GLN A 167 -1.05 11.36 -19.57
N ASN A 168 -1.76 11.82 -18.54
CA ASN A 168 -1.15 12.28 -17.30
C ASN A 168 -0.54 11.10 -16.53
N ALA A 169 -1.24 9.96 -16.49
CA ALA A 169 -0.73 8.74 -15.88
C ALA A 169 0.59 8.29 -16.54
N ILE A 170 0.66 8.29 -17.87
CA ILE A 170 1.89 7.93 -18.61
C ILE A 170 3.04 8.86 -18.21
N LYS A 171 2.83 10.18 -18.15
CA LYS A 171 3.87 11.14 -17.76
C LYS A 171 4.42 10.85 -16.36
N GLU A 172 3.56 10.58 -15.41
CA GLU A 172 3.98 10.25 -14.03
C GLU A 172 4.75 8.92 -14.00
N PHE A 173 4.30 7.89 -14.69
CA PHE A 173 5.00 6.62 -14.78
C PHE A 173 6.37 6.76 -15.48
N GLU A 174 6.50 7.62 -16.49
CA GLU A 174 7.77 7.92 -17.16
C GLU A 174 8.75 8.67 -16.23
N LEU A 175 8.25 9.57 -15.36
CA LEU A 175 9.06 10.21 -14.32
C LEU A 175 9.59 9.17 -13.32
N ASN A 176 8.72 8.25 -12.89
CA ASN A 176 9.15 7.15 -12.02
C ASN A 176 10.17 6.23 -12.71
N GLU A 177 9.94 5.84 -13.99
CA GLU A 177 10.92 5.06 -14.77
C GLU A 177 12.27 5.74 -14.78
N LYS A 178 12.31 7.04 -15.11
CA LYS A 178 13.55 7.82 -15.17
C LYS A 178 14.30 7.81 -13.83
N PHE A 179 13.56 7.99 -12.73
CA PHE A 179 14.15 7.94 -11.39
C PHE A 179 14.73 6.55 -11.09
N GLU A 180 13.94 5.48 -11.26
CA GLU A 180 14.39 4.13 -10.92
C GLU A 180 15.55 3.66 -11.80
N VAL A 181 15.52 3.97 -13.08
CA VAL A 181 16.61 3.61 -14.01
C VAL A 181 17.90 4.34 -13.65
N SER A 182 17.82 5.61 -13.25
CA SER A 182 19.01 6.38 -12.85
C SER A 182 19.63 5.91 -11.53
N HIS A 183 18.82 5.44 -10.58
CA HIS A 183 19.29 5.04 -9.25
C HIS A 183 19.59 3.55 -9.13
N PHE A 184 18.82 2.70 -9.77
CA PHE A 184 18.88 1.25 -9.62
C PHE A 184 19.28 0.51 -10.90
N GLY A 185 19.30 1.21 -12.02
CA GLY A 185 19.58 0.65 -13.35
C GLY A 185 18.36 -0.05 -13.97
N GLN A 186 18.39 -0.14 -15.30
CA GLN A 186 17.27 -0.66 -16.12
C GLN A 186 16.76 -2.04 -15.69
N LYS A 187 17.65 -2.93 -15.24
CA LYS A 187 17.29 -4.31 -14.85
C LYS A 187 16.51 -4.39 -13.55
N ASN A 188 16.61 -3.37 -12.71
CA ASN A 188 15.97 -3.32 -11.39
C ASN A 188 14.75 -2.38 -11.36
N CYS A 189 14.39 -1.79 -12.51
CA CYS A 189 13.22 -0.94 -12.62
C CYS A 189 11.95 -1.76 -12.39
N ASN A 190 11.00 -1.19 -11.63
CA ASN A 190 9.75 -1.83 -11.29
C ASN A 190 8.96 -2.20 -12.55
N THR A 191 8.64 -3.47 -12.69
CA THR A 191 7.91 -4.03 -13.84
C THR A 191 6.53 -3.41 -14.03
N TYR A 192 5.88 -2.99 -12.93
CA TYR A 192 4.53 -2.44 -12.95
C TYR A 192 4.45 -1.03 -13.55
N ILE A 193 5.56 -0.29 -13.60
CA ILE A 193 5.65 0.95 -14.38
C ILE A 193 5.27 0.67 -15.84
N TYR A 194 5.94 -0.31 -16.45
CA TYR A 194 5.69 -0.67 -17.84
C TYR A 194 4.31 -1.29 -18.04
N PHE A 195 3.84 -2.06 -17.07
CA PHE A 195 2.53 -2.65 -17.08
C PHE A 195 1.44 -1.58 -17.14
N TYR A 196 1.47 -0.57 -16.26
CA TYR A 196 0.47 0.48 -16.26
C TYR A 196 0.59 1.46 -17.43
N ILE A 197 1.81 1.71 -17.95
CA ILE A 197 1.97 2.44 -19.22
C ILE A 197 1.30 1.65 -20.36
N ALA A 198 1.47 0.33 -20.42
CA ALA A 198 0.78 -0.51 -21.40
C ALA A 198 -0.74 -0.44 -21.27
N ARG A 199 -1.26 -0.53 -20.04
CA ARG A 199 -2.69 -0.36 -19.74
C ARG A 199 -3.22 0.99 -20.21
N CYS A 200 -2.47 2.08 -19.97
CA CYS A 200 -2.84 3.40 -20.45
C CYS A 200 -2.93 3.45 -21.99
N PHE A 201 -1.94 2.92 -22.70
CA PHE A 201 -1.97 2.90 -24.17
C PHE A 201 -3.10 2.02 -24.72
N GLU A 202 -3.43 0.92 -24.06
CA GLU A 202 -4.59 0.09 -24.41
C GLU A 202 -5.90 0.90 -24.28
N LYS A 203 -6.08 1.64 -23.16
CA LYS A 203 -7.24 2.52 -22.95
C LYS A 203 -7.32 3.68 -23.93
N LEU A 204 -6.18 4.14 -24.45
CA LEU A 204 -6.08 5.14 -25.51
C LEU A 204 -6.22 4.55 -26.93
N ASN A 205 -6.44 3.23 -27.04
CA ASN A 205 -6.53 2.49 -28.29
C ASN A 205 -5.23 2.52 -29.13
N ASP A 206 -4.07 2.81 -28.52
CA ASP A 206 -2.75 2.65 -29.15
C ASP A 206 -2.22 1.22 -28.87
N LEU A 207 -2.85 0.24 -29.51
CA LEU A 207 -2.61 -1.18 -29.24
C LEU A 207 -1.17 -1.60 -29.59
N LYS A 208 -0.50 -0.88 -30.50
CA LYS A 208 0.90 -1.15 -30.87
C LYS A 208 1.87 -0.74 -29.74
N LYS A 209 1.65 0.42 -29.13
CA LYS A 209 2.43 0.83 -27.96
C LYS A 209 2.11 -0.04 -26.76
N ALA A 210 0.83 -0.37 -26.52
CA ALA A 210 0.42 -1.28 -25.45
C ALA A 210 1.19 -2.62 -25.55
N GLU A 211 1.21 -3.25 -26.74
CA GLU A 211 1.98 -4.48 -26.98
C GLU A 211 3.47 -4.31 -26.63
N THR A 212 4.07 -3.20 -27.03
CA THR A 212 5.49 -2.91 -26.76
C THR A 212 5.78 -2.83 -25.27
N TYR A 213 4.94 -2.10 -24.51
CA TYR A 213 5.15 -1.92 -23.08
C TYR A 213 4.79 -3.18 -22.27
N TYR A 214 3.77 -3.97 -22.63
CA TYR A 214 3.56 -5.28 -22.04
C TYR A 214 4.77 -6.19 -22.20
N LYS A 215 5.35 -6.25 -23.40
CA LYS A 215 6.59 -7.03 -23.64
C LYS A 215 7.77 -6.49 -22.82
N LYS A 216 7.86 -5.18 -22.61
CA LYS A 216 8.89 -4.57 -21.75
C LYS A 216 8.69 -5.00 -20.29
N SER A 217 7.46 -4.95 -19.78
CA SER A 217 7.10 -5.44 -18.45
C SER A 217 7.45 -6.94 -18.28
N ILE A 218 7.09 -7.79 -19.24
CA ILE A 218 7.37 -9.23 -19.21
C ILE A 218 8.89 -9.54 -19.12
N LYS A 219 9.75 -8.68 -19.67
CA LYS A 219 11.21 -8.86 -19.61
C LYS A 219 11.81 -8.49 -18.26
N GLN A 220 11.13 -7.72 -17.43
CA GLN A 220 11.65 -7.20 -16.16
C GLN A 220 11.43 -8.16 -14.98
N THR A 221 10.54 -9.13 -15.10
CA THR A 221 10.27 -10.08 -14.03
C THR A 221 10.22 -11.51 -14.53
N LYS A 222 10.55 -12.45 -13.64
CA LYS A 222 10.48 -13.89 -13.90
C LYS A 222 9.05 -14.41 -14.02
N PHE A 223 8.10 -13.77 -13.35
CA PHE A 223 6.71 -14.22 -13.23
C PHE A 223 5.71 -13.10 -13.56
N PRO A 224 5.60 -12.71 -14.84
CA PRO A 224 4.78 -11.58 -15.28
C PRO A 224 3.31 -12.00 -15.53
N VAL A 225 2.59 -12.40 -14.48
CA VAL A 225 1.22 -12.94 -14.58
C VAL A 225 0.29 -11.93 -15.23
N GLU A 226 0.22 -10.71 -14.69
CA GLU A 226 -0.68 -9.65 -15.15
C GLU A 226 -0.34 -9.22 -16.58
N ALA A 227 0.93 -8.97 -16.86
CA ALA A 227 1.38 -8.53 -18.18
C ALA A 227 1.15 -9.62 -19.26
N ASN A 228 1.34 -10.90 -18.94
CA ASN A 228 1.01 -12.00 -19.84
C ASN A 228 -0.51 -12.09 -20.07
N PHE A 229 -1.32 -11.96 -19.03
CA PHE A 229 -2.78 -12.03 -19.14
C PHE A 229 -3.32 -10.92 -20.07
N TYR A 230 -2.98 -9.66 -19.78
CA TYR A 230 -3.50 -8.54 -20.57
C TYR A 230 -2.92 -8.50 -21.98
N LEU A 231 -1.66 -8.93 -22.20
CA LEU A 231 -1.13 -9.09 -23.55
C LEU A 231 -1.86 -10.23 -24.31
N GLY A 232 -2.24 -11.29 -23.62
CA GLY A 232 -3.06 -12.35 -24.18
C GLY A 232 -4.43 -11.85 -24.63
N LEU A 233 -5.10 -11.02 -23.79
CA LEU A 233 -6.37 -10.38 -24.16
C LEU A 233 -6.21 -9.40 -25.33
N LEU A 234 -5.14 -8.62 -25.37
CA LEU A 234 -4.81 -7.73 -26.49
C LEU A 234 -4.69 -8.52 -27.81
N TYR A 235 -3.98 -9.65 -27.79
CA TYR A 235 -3.86 -10.47 -28.99
C TYR A 235 -5.20 -11.11 -29.40
N LYS A 236 -6.06 -11.44 -28.46
CA LYS A 236 -7.42 -11.91 -28.76
C LYS A 236 -8.23 -10.83 -29.49
N GLN A 237 -8.18 -9.59 -28.98
CA GLN A 237 -8.81 -8.43 -29.63
C GLN A 237 -8.28 -8.21 -31.06
N LEU A 238 -7.01 -8.50 -31.30
CA LEU A 238 -6.36 -8.39 -32.62
C LEU A 238 -6.57 -9.63 -33.51
N ASN A 239 -7.39 -10.60 -33.11
CA ASN A 239 -7.62 -11.88 -33.80
C ASN A 239 -6.34 -12.72 -34.02
N LYS A 240 -5.32 -12.52 -33.15
CA LYS A 240 -4.07 -13.29 -33.15
C LYS A 240 -4.16 -14.45 -32.14
N ASN A 241 -5.02 -15.42 -32.45
CA ASN A 241 -5.44 -16.46 -31.49
C ASN A 241 -4.29 -17.30 -30.93
N ASP A 242 -3.30 -17.69 -31.77
CA ASP A 242 -2.13 -18.46 -31.31
C ASP A 242 -1.29 -17.69 -30.28
N LEU A 243 -1.09 -16.38 -30.52
CA LEU A 243 -0.36 -15.52 -29.58
C LEU A 243 -1.18 -15.31 -28.30
N SER A 244 -2.49 -15.09 -28.42
CA SER A 244 -3.41 -14.98 -27.28
C SER A 244 -3.26 -16.19 -26.38
N LYS A 245 -3.49 -17.38 -26.92
CA LYS A 245 -3.37 -18.65 -26.20
C LYS A 245 -2.01 -18.80 -25.53
N LYS A 246 -0.93 -18.55 -26.26
CA LYS A 246 0.45 -18.65 -25.74
C LYS A 246 0.67 -17.80 -24.50
N TYR A 247 0.20 -16.54 -24.48
CA TYR A 247 0.42 -15.64 -23.34
C TYR A 247 -0.53 -15.93 -22.20
N LEU A 248 -1.79 -16.30 -22.46
CA LEU A 248 -2.73 -16.74 -21.44
C LEU A 248 -2.26 -18.04 -20.74
N GLU A 249 -1.73 -19.02 -21.49
CA GLU A 249 -1.17 -20.24 -20.90
C GLU A 249 0.05 -19.96 -20.01
N LYS A 250 0.92 -19.00 -20.38
CA LYS A 250 2.03 -18.56 -19.51
C LYS A 250 1.50 -17.94 -18.22
N SER A 251 0.53 -17.03 -18.32
CA SER A 251 -0.11 -16.43 -17.14
C SER A 251 -0.72 -17.50 -16.24
N LEU A 252 -1.46 -18.46 -16.82
CA LEU A 252 -2.06 -19.58 -16.08
C LEU A 252 -1.02 -20.46 -15.39
N LYS A 253 0.10 -20.71 -16.04
CA LYS A 253 1.21 -21.47 -15.45
C LYS A 253 1.76 -20.75 -14.21
N ASP A 254 2.06 -19.47 -14.34
CA ASP A 254 2.70 -18.71 -13.29
C ASP A 254 1.76 -18.48 -12.09
N ILE A 255 0.48 -18.19 -12.31
CA ILE A 255 -0.50 -18.01 -11.23
C ILE A 255 -0.76 -19.31 -10.46
N LYS A 256 -0.72 -20.48 -11.13
CA LYS A 256 -0.81 -21.80 -10.47
C LYS A 256 0.37 -22.09 -9.53
N LEU A 257 1.50 -21.44 -9.74
CA LEU A 257 2.67 -21.50 -8.87
C LEU A 257 2.59 -20.48 -7.71
N GLY A 258 1.51 -19.72 -7.62
CA GLY A 258 1.29 -18.70 -6.57
C GLY A 258 1.90 -17.34 -6.90
N TYR A 259 2.41 -17.12 -8.12
CA TYR A 259 2.98 -15.84 -8.52
C TYR A 259 1.89 -14.93 -9.06
N LYS A 260 1.68 -13.81 -8.42
CA LYS A 260 0.89 -12.67 -8.89
C LYS A 260 1.22 -11.43 -8.05
N GLN A 261 0.88 -10.25 -8.53
CA GLN A 261 0.86 -9.08 -7.67
C GLN A 261 -0.25 -9.24 -6.63
N GLN A 262 0.07 -9.05 -5.37
CA GLN A 262 -0.90 -9.13 -4.28
C GLN A 262 -0.42 -8.32 -3.09
N ASP A 263 -1.38 -7.83 -2.33
CA ASP A 263 -1.18 -7.27 -1.00
C ASP A 263 -2.12 -7.99 -0.02
N ILE A 264 -1.73 -8.07 1.25
CA ILE A 264 -2.51 -8.82 2.26
C ILE A 264 -3.68 -8.01 2.82
N TYR A 265 -3.70 -6.70 2.61
CA TYR A 265 -4.70 -5.79 3.17
C TYR A 265 -5.62 -5.18 2.12
N ILE A 266 -5.18 -5.10 0.86
CA ILE A 266 -5.89 -4.41 -0.22
C ILE A 266 -5.92 -5.24 -1.50
N GLU A 267 -6.97 -5.08 -2.29
CA GLU A 267 -7.00 -5.51 -3.68
C GLU A 267 -6.29 -4.46 -4.54
N LEU A 268 -5.28 -4.89 -5.27
CA LEU A 268 -4.52 -4.02 -6.16
C LEU A 268 -5.28 -3.75 -7.47
N PHE A 269 -4.93 -2.67 -8.15
CA PHE A 269 -5.55 -2.36 -9.43
C PHE A 269 -5.12 -3.36 -10.51
N ASP A 270 -6.05 -3.73 -11.39
CA ASP A 270 -5.84 -4.69 -12.47
C ASP A 270 -5.28 -6.06 -11.99
N GLU A 271 -5.54 -6.42 -10.73
CA GLU A 271 -5.18 -7.74 -10.18
C GLU A 271 -5.85 -8.85 -10.97
N VAL A 272 -5.11 -9.94 -11.21
CA VAL A 272 -5.56 -11.05 -12.05
C VAL A 272 -5.85 -12.29 -11.19
N TYR A 273 -6.96 -12.94 -11.47
CA TYR A 273 -7.38 -14.18 -10.82
C TYR A 273 -7.34 -15.36 -11.80
N LYS A 274 -7.05 -16.54 -11.27
CA LYS A 274 -6.95 -17.77 -12.05
C LYS A 274 -8.20 -18.03 -12.90
N SER A 275 -9.39 -17.80 -12.33
CA SER A 275 -10.68 -17.97 -13.03
C SER A 275 -10.80 -17.09 -14.27
N GLN A 276 -10.32 -15.84 -14.22
CA GLN A 276 -10.34 -14.94 -15.38
C GLN A 276 -9.46 -15.46 -16.53
N ILE A 277 -8.30 -16.04 -16.20
CA ILE A 277 -7.41 -16.60 -17.22
C ILE A 277 -8.03 -17.84 -17.85
N GLU A 278 -8.62 -18.73 -17.03
CA GLU A 278 -9.31 -19.95 -17.52
C GLU A 278 -10.51 -19.60 -18.39
N GLU A 279 -11.30 -18.59 -18.01
CA GLU A 279 -12.40 -18.08 -18.83
C GLU A 279 -11.90 -17.51 -20.17
N ALA A 280 -10.83 -16.70 -20.15
CA ALA A 280 -10.26 -16.12 -21.37
C ALA A 280 -9.71 -17.18 -22.34
N LEU A 281 -9.20 -18.30 -21.83
CA LEU A 281 -8.75 -19.44 -22.64
C LEU A 281 -9.90 -20.24 -23.24
N ASN A 282 -11.03 -20.33 -22.54
CA ASN A 282 -12.19 -21.13 -22.96
C ASN A 282 -13.16 -20.35 -23.86
N SER A 283 -13.12 -19.02 -23.82
CA SER A 283 -13.97 -18.17 -24.66
C SER A 283 -13.31 -17.98 -26.04
N ASN A 284 -13.57 -18.90 -26.93
CA ASN A 284 -13.16 -18.86 -28.36
C ASN A 284 -14.16 -18.08 -29.21
#